data_e405d65fa8417307061f6c831940edb7
#
_entry.id   e405d65fa8417307061f6c831940edb7
#
_cell.length_a   1.000
_cell.length_b   1.000
_cell.length_c   1.000
_cell.angle_alpha   90.00
_cell.angle_beta   90.00
_cell.angle_gamma   90.00
#
_symmetry.space_group_name_H-M   'P 1'
#
loop_
_entity.id
_entity.type
_entity.pdbx_description
1 polymer ?
#
loop_
_entity_poly.entity_id
_entity_poly.type
_entity_poly.pdbx_seq_one_letter_code
_entity_poly.pdbx_strand_id
1 'polypeptide(L)'
;MALADRAEKVQQIAGQAVAPLGLEVPDVVITPAGKRSVVRVLVEPTLPAQDDGASVLEPVTLDQVAEATEAVSTAIDADDPFGEQPYTLEVSSPGVDRPLTAPEHFRRAVGRLVEFRAEGAEPFTARVVRVTTEGVELEDGRTLAAGETGTGQVQVEFRR
;
A
#
# COMPACT_ATOMS: atom_id res chain seq x y z
N MET A 1 -0.56 -15.74 22.16
CA MET A 1 0.07 -15.26 20.90
C MET A 1 0.33 -13.76 21.03
N ALA A 2 1.52 -13.34 20.75
CA ALA A 2 1.86 -11.91 20.77
C ALA A 2 1.13 -11.16 19.67
N LEU A 3 0.90 -9.85 19.87
CA LEU A 3 0.22 -9.02 18.88
C LEU A 3 0.93 -9.03 17.52
N ALA A 4 2.28 -9.00 17.54
CA ALA A 4 3.04 -9.04 16.30
C ALA A 4 2.82 -10.34 15.53
N ASP A 5 2.78 -11.47 16.21
CA ASP A 5 2.54 -12.79 15.59
C ASP A 5 1.12 -12.88 15.04
N ARG A 6 0.17 -12.31 15.74
CA ARG A 6 -1.23 -12.30 15.31
C ARG A 6 -1.39 -11.40 14.08
N ALA A 7 -0.73 -10.23 14.07
CA ALA A 7 -0.77 -9.34 12.91
C ALA A 7 -0.16 -10.01 11.68
N GLU A 8 0.94 -10.73 11.83
CA GLU A 8 1.57 -11.47 10.75
C GLU A 8 0.65 -12.56 10.22
N LYS A 9 -0.01 -13.29 11.11
CA LYS A 9 -0.97 -14.33 10.71
C LYS A 9 -2.15 -13.74 9.97
N VAL A 10 -2.72 -12.63 10.46
CA VAL A 10 -3.82 -11.94 9.79
C VAL A 10 -3.36 -11.43 8.42
N GLN A 11 -2.13 -10.93 8.31
CA GLN A 11 -1.59 -10.48 7.04
C GLN A 11 -1.54 -11.61 6.01
N GLN A 12 -1.12 -12.80 6.41
CA GLN A 12 -1.09 -13.97 5.53
C GLN A 12 -2.51 -14.38 5.11
N ILE A 13 -3.43 -14.44 6.05
CA ILE A 13 -4.81 -14.81 5.79
C ILE A 13 -5.46 -13.80 4.84
N ALA A 14 -5.32 -12.53 5.15
CA ALA A 14 -5.90 -11.44 4.36
C ALA A 14 -5.28 -11.38 2.96
N GLY A 15 -3.96 -11.55 2.87
CA GLY A 15 -3.26 -11.56 1.59
C GLY A 15 -3.76 -12.63 0.65
N GLN A 16 -3.98 -13.84 1.15
CA GLN A 16 -4.54 -14.93 0.36
C GLN A 16 -5.99 -14.65 -0.04
N ALA A 17 -6.76 -14.03 0.86
CA ALA A 17 -8.17 -13.74 0.60
C ALA A 17 -8.36 -12.70 -0.51
N VAL A 18 -7.49 -11.68 -0.58
CA VAL A 18 -7.63 -10.58 -1.55
C VAL A 18 -6.85 -10.82 -2.85
N ALA A 19 -5.98 -11.82 -2.89
CA ALA A 19 -5.19 -12.12 -4.10
C ALA A 19 -6.06 -12.32 -5.35
N PRO A 20 -7.18 -13.06 -5.30
CA PRO A 20 -8.05 -13.20 -6.47
C PRO A 20 -8.69 -11.88 -6.93
N LEU A 21 -8.70 -10.86 -6.09
CA LEU A 21 -9.23 -9.54 -6.42
C LEU A 21 -8.18 -8.62 -7.05
N GLY A 22 -6.95 -9.13 -7.25
CA GLY A 22 -5.85 -8.32 -7.77
C GLY A 22 -5.26 -7.37 -6.74
N LEU A 23 -5.39 -7.71 -5.46
CA LEU A 23 -4.92 -6.87 -4.35
C LEU A 23 -3.89 -7.63 -3.51
N GLU A 24 -3.10 -6.87 -2.77
CA GLU A 24 -2.19 -7.42 -1.76
C GLU A 24 -2.30 -6.62 -0.47
N VAL A 25 -1.81 -7.18 0.62
CA VAL A 25 -1.88 -6.60 1.95
C VAL A 25 -0.47 -6.22 2.39
N PRO A 26 -0.09 -4.93 2.26
CA PRO A 26 1.24 -4.50 2.69
C PRO A 26 1.39 -4.43 4.20
N ASP A 27 0.31 -4.22 4.92
CA ASP A 27 0.40 -4.05 6.36
C ASP A 27 -0.91 -4.38 7.06
N VAL A 28 -0.78 -4.86 8.31
CA VAL A 28 -1.90 -5.10 9.23
C VAL A 28 -1.51 -4.53 10.58
N VAL A 29 -2.39 -3.70 11.15
CA VAL A 29 -2.19 -3.13 12.48
C VAL A 29 -3.33 -3.59 13.39
N ILE A 30 -2.98 -4.19 14.52
CA ILE A 30 -3.95 -4.62 15.52
C ILE A 30 -3.78 -3.75 16.74
N THR A 31 -4.84 -3.04 17.11
CA THR A 31 -4.84 -2.12 18.24
C THR A 31 -5.84 -2.62 19.30
N PRO A 32 -5.39 -2.88 20.53
CA PRO A 32 -6.32 -3.22 21.61
C PRO A 32 -7.25 -2.04 21.92
N ALA A 33 -8.53 -2.34 22.12
CA ALA A 33 -9.54 -1.33 22.45
C ALA A 33 -10.49 -1.94 23.48
N GLY A 34 -10.09 -1.90 24.77
CA GLY A 34 -10.82 -2.55 25.85
C GLY A 34 -10.78 -4.07 25.69
N LYS A 35 -11.94 -4.72 25.67
CA LYS A 35 -12.05 -6.16 25.47
C LYS A 35 -12.04 -6.57 24.01
N ARG A 36 -12.04 -5.59 23.11
CA ARG A 36 -12.09 -5.79 21.66
C ARG A 36 -10.78 -5.37 21.05
N SER A 37 -10.44 -5.96 19.92
CA SER A 37 -9.30 -5.52 19.10
C SER A 37 -9.81 -4.86 17.83
N VAL A 38 -9.14 -3.79 17.40
CA VAL A 38 -9.37 -3.19 16.09
C VAL A 38 -8.30 -3.70 15.15
N VAL A 39 -8.72 -4.38 14.08
CA VAL A 39 -7.83 -4.95 13.08
C VAL A 39 -7.92 -4.08 11.83
N ARG A 40 -6.85 -3.37 11.52
CA ARG A 40 -6.78 -2.51 10.35
C ARG A 40 -5.93 -3.18 9.29
N VAL A 41 -6.54 -3.47 8.14
CA VAL A 41 -5.91 -4.14 7.01
C VAL A 41 -5.78 -3.14 5.87
N LEU A 42 -4.55 -2.89 5.42
CA LEU A 42 -4.31 -2.05 4.25
C LEU A 42 -4.26 -2.94 3.00
N VAL A 43 -4.90 -2.49 1.92
CA VAL A 43 -4.89 -3.19 0.64
C VAL A 43 -4.39 -2.26 -0.46
N GLU A 44 -3.63 -2.81 -1.39
CA GLU A 44 -3.06 -2.10 -2.53
C GLU A 44 -3.18 -2.97 -3.77
N PRO A 45 -3.17 -2.36 -4.97
CA PRO A 45 -3.10 -3.16 -6.20
C PRO A 45 -1.83 -4.00 -6.23
N THR A 46 -1.96 -5.25 -6.68
CA THR A 46 -0.81 -6.14 -6.86
C THR A 46 0.10 -5.55 -7.94
N LEU A 47 1.40 -5.54 -7.68
CA LEU A 47 2.37 -5.06 -8.66
C LEU A 47 2.47 -6.04 -9.83
N PRO A 48 2.52 -5.54 -11.07
CA PRO A 48 2.71 -6.41 -12.24
C PRO A 48 4.03 -7.19 -12.12
N ALA A 49 3.97 -8.49 -12.34
CA ALA A 49 5.15 -9.35 -12.21
C ALA A 49 6.14 -9.12 -13.36
N GLN A 50 5.64 -8.78 -14.54
CA GLN A 50 6.46 -8.59 -15.73
C GLN A 50 5.89 -7.43 -16.55
N ASP A 51 6.47 -6.25 -16.37
CA ASP A 51 6.19 -5.10 -17.23
C ASP A 51 7.45 -4.24 -17.32
N ASP A 52 7.37 -3.14 -18.05
CA ASP A 52 8.50 -2.22 -18.23
C ASP A 52 8.60 -1.20 -17.08
N GLY A 53 7.76 -1.31 -16.07
CA GLY A 53 7.74 -0.39 -14.93
C GLY A 53 6.98 0.89 -15.16
N ALA A 54 6.31 1.04 -16.31
CA ALA A 54 5.68 2.29 -16.73
C ALA A 54 4.14 2.25 -16.69
N SER A 55 3.52 1.09 -16.47
CA SER A 55 2.07 1.03 -16.44
C SER A 55 1.51 1.77 -15.23
N VAL A 56 0.43 2.52 -15.45
CA VAL A 56 -0.28 3.24 -14.39
C VAL A 56 -1.20 2.26 -13.67
N LEU A 57 -1.06 2.15 -12.35
CA LEU A 57 -1.92 1.30 -11.55
C LEU A 57 -3.11 2.12 -11.05
N GLU A 58 -4.31 1.62 -11.32
CA GLU A 58 -5.52 2.27 -10.83
C GLU A 58 -5.59 2.20 -9.30
N PRO A 59 -6.00 3.28 -8.63
CA PRO A 59 -6.20 3.24 -7.18
C PRO A 59 -7.31 2.24 -6.82
N VAL A 60 -7.23 1.69 -5.62
CA VAL A 60 -8.28 0.82 -5.11
C VAL A 60 -9.58 1.60 -4.98
N THR A 61 -10.66 1.07 -5.57
CA THR A 61 -11.98 1.70 -5.51
C THR A 61 -12.70 1.34 -4.21
N LEU A 62 -13.75 2.09 -3.88
CA LEU A 62 -14.61 1.77 -2.73
C LEU A 62 -15.26 0.39 -2.89
N ASP A 63 -15.65 0.02 -4.11
CA ASP A 63 -16.22 -1.30 -4.38
C ASP A 63 -15.20 -2.40 -4.12
N GLN A 64 -13.95 -2.19 -4.52
CA GLN A 64 -12.88 -3.15 -4.23
C GLN A 64 -12.60 -3.26 -2.73
N VAL A 65 -12.66 -2.14 -2.01
CA VAL A 65 -12.50 -2.16 -0.54
C VAL A 65 -13.64 -2.98 0.09
N ALA A 66 -14.87 -2.82 -0.39
CA ALA A 66 -16.01 -3.58 0.12
C ALA A 66 -15.84 -5.08 -0.15
N GLU A 67 -15.42 -5.45 -1.35
CA GLU A 67 -15.16 -6.85 -1.71
C GLU A 67 -14.02 -7.43 -0.86
N ALA A 68 -12.96 -6.66 -0.67
CA ALA A 68 -11.83 -7.07 0.16
C ALA A 68 -12.26 -7.26 1.62
N THR A 69 -13.10 -6.36 2.14
CA THR A 69 -13.60 -6.44 3.52
C THR A 69 -14.35 -7.75 3.73
N GLU A 70 -15.24 -8.10 2.79
CA GLU A 70 -16.00 -9.34 2.86
C GLU A 70 -15.10 -10.57 2.78
N ALA A 71 -14.15 -10.56 1.84
CA ALA A 71 -13.22 -11.68 1.67
C ALA A 71 -12.35 -11.88 2.90
N VAL A 72 -11.80 -10.80 3.46
CA VAL A 72 -10.95 -10.85 4.65
C VAL A 72 -11.75 -11.30 5.87
N SER A 73 -12.95 -10.76 6.05
CA SER A 73 -13.82 -11.13 7.17
C SER A 73 -14.13 -12.62 7.15
N THR A 74 -14.51 -13.15 5.99
CA THR A 74 -14.80 -14.58 5.83
C THR A 74 -13.57 -15.44 6.14
N ALA A 75 -12.41 -15.03 5.66
CA ALA A 75 -11.16 -15.76 5.87
C ALA A 75 -10.72 -15.76 7.34
N ILE A 76 -10.86 -14.61 8.02
CA ILE A 76 -10.54 -14.51 9.44
C ILE A 76 -11.47 -15.39 10.27
N ASP A 77 -12.76 -15.35 9.96
CA ASP A 77 -13.75 -16.18 10.69
C ASP A 77 -13.47 -17.67 10.50
N ALA A 78 -13.03 -18.09 9.31
CA ALA A 78 -12.72 -19.47 9.03
C ALA A 78 -11.47 -19.96 9.77
N ASP A 79 -10.43 -19.12 9.84
CA ASP A 79 -9.15 -19.47 10.47
C ASP A 79 -9.12 -19.20 11.97
N ASP A 80 -9.97 -18.30 12.42
CA ASP A 80 -10.21 -17.98 13.83
C ASP A 80 -8.94 -17.61 14.62
N PRO A 81 -8.13 -16.65 14.15
CA PRO A 81 -6.89 -16.27 14.85
C PRO A 81 -7.12 -15.54 16.18
N PHE A 82 -8.33 -15.04 16.41
CA PHE A 82 -8.68 -14.33 17.63
C PHE A 82 -9.39 -15.22 18.66
N GLY A 83 -9.78 -16.44 18.28
CA GLY A 83 -10.54 -17.31 19.15
C GLY A 83 -11.88 -16.65 19.53
N GLU A 84 -12.17 -16.59 20.83
CA GLU A 84 -13.40 -15.99 21.32
C GLU A 84 -13.31 -14.47 21.51
N GLN A 85 -12.11 -13.89 21.31
CA GLN A 85 -11.94 -12.46 21.48
C GLN A 85 -12.64 -11.69 20.36
N PRO A 86 -13.53 -10.73 20.68
CA PRO A 86 -14.18 -9.96 19.63
C PRO A 86 -13.20 -9.02 18.93
N TYR A 87 -13.43 -8.77 17.65
CA TYR A 87 -12.61 -7.84 16.87
C TYR A 87 -13.49 -7.00 15.95
N THR A 88 -12.98 -5.83 15.58
CA THR A 88 -13.58 -4.96 14.58
C THR A 88 -12.60 -4.91 13.41
N LEU A 89 -13.09 -5.19 12.21
CA LEU A 89 -12.26 -5.17 11.00
C LEU A 89 -12.45 -3.85 10.26
N GLU A 90 -11.33 -3.20 9.94
CA GLU A 90 -11.30 -2.02 9.09
C GLU A 90 -10.37 -2.32 7.92
N VAL A 91 -10.88 -2.20 6.68
CA VAL A 91 -10.08 -2.37 5.48
C VAL A 91 -10.02 -1.03 4.75
N SER A 92 -8.81 -0.61 4.39
CA SER A 92 -8.62 0.65 3.69
C SER A 92 -7.42 0.55 2.76
N SER A 93 -7.32 1.50 1.83
CA SER A 93 -6.10 1.65 1.03
C SER A 93 -5.21 2.72 1.65
N PRO A 94 -3.88 2.67 1.41
CA PRO A 94 -3.01 3.77 1.82
C PRO A 94 -3.44 5.06 1.13
N GLY A 95 -3.53 6.14 1.90
CA GLY A 95 -3.91 7.44 1.36
C GLY A 95 -2.75 8.15 0.68
N VAL A 96 -3.05 9.30 0.06
CA VAL A 96 -2.04 10.14 -0.59
C VAL A 96 -1.05 10.72 0.42
N ASP A 97 -1.43 10.73 1.70
CA ASP A 97 -0.56 11.25 2.77
C ASP A 97 0.54 10.27 3.17
N ARG A 98 0.49 9.04 2.71
CA ARG A 98 1.51 8.05 3.01
C ARG A 98 2.83 8.43 2.35
N PRO A 99 3.94 8.53 3.11
CA PRO A 99 5.24 8.80 2.51
C PRO A 99 5.70 7.64 1.62
N LEU A 100 6.33 7.97 0.50
CA LEU A 100 6.90 6.98 -0.40
C LEU A 100 8.37 6.79 -0.03
N THR A 101 8.72 5.60 0.46
CA THR A 101 10.07 5.33 0.95
C THR A 101 10.73 4.09 0.33
N ALA A 102 9.97 3.26 -0.36
CA ALA A 102 10.45 2.03 -0.97
C ALA A 102 10.13 2.01 -2.46
N PRO A 103 10.88 1.24 -3.28
CA PRO A 103 10.65 1.18 -4.72
C PRO A 103 9.21 0.83 -5.10
N GLU A 104 8.58 -0.09 -4.40
CA GLU A 104 7.19 -0.48 -4.65
C GLU A 104 6.22 0.68 -4.40
N HIS A 105 6.55 1.60 -3.48
CA HIS A 105 5.74 2.79 -3.26
C HIS A 105 5.78 3.71 -4.49
N PHE A 106 6.97 3.94 -5.02
CA PHE A 106 7.14 4.78 -6.22
C PHE A 106 6.55 4.10 -7.45
N ARG A 107 6.62 2.77 -7.53
CA ARG A 107 6.03 2.03 -8.63
C ARG A 107 4.52 2.26 -8.72
N ARG A 108 3.84 2.29 -7.58
CA ARG A 108 2.40 2.58 -7.53
C ARG A 108 2.08 4.04 -7.78
N ALA A 109 3.08 4.92 -7.71
CA ALA A 109 2.92 6.35 -7.96
C ALA A 109 3.19 6.74 -9.43
N VAL A 110 3.47 5.77 -10.30
CA VAL A 110 3.66 6.05 -11.74
C VAL A 110 2.44 6.79 -12.28
N GLY A 111 2.67 7.88 -13.02
CA GLY A 111 1.62 8.75 -13.53
C GLY A 111 1.25 9.90 -12.60
N ARG A 112 1.83 9.95 -11.41
CA ARG A 112 1.50 10.96 -10.39
C ARG A 112 2.62 11.97 -10.23
N LEU A 113 2.26 13.18 -9.80
CA LEU A 113 3.22 14.18 -9.35
C LEU A 113 3.65 13.81 -7.92
N VAL A 114 4.97 13.82 -7.71
CA VAL A 114 5.55 13.47 -6.41
C VAL A 114 6.55 14.55 -6.02
N GLU A 115 6.48 15.03 -4.78
CA GLU A 115 7.51 15.87 -4.21
C GLU A 115 8.56 14.97 -3.59
N PHE A 116 9.81 15.15 -4.02
CA PHE A 116 10.94 14.35 -3.54
C PHE A 116 11.74 15.18 -2.53
N ARG A 117 11.99 14.59 -1.37
CA ARG A 117 12.76 15.21 -0.28
C ARG A 117 13.90 14.31 0.10
N ALA A 118 15.07 14.56 -0.49
CA ALA A 118 16.29 13.85 -0.15
C ALA A 118 17.14 14.69 0.80
N GLU A 119 17.83 14.02 1.72
CA GLU A 119 18.70 14.69 2.66
C GLU A 119 19.82 15.42 1.91
N GLY A 120 20.07 16.68 2.27
CA GLY A 120 21.11 17.48 1.66
C GLY A 120 20.77 18.08 0.31
N ALA A 121 19.52 17.93 -0.16
CA ALA A 121 19.05 18.50 -1.43
C ALA A 121 17.77 19.28 -1.22
N GLU A 122 17.51 20.25 -2.11
CA GLU A 122 16.25 20.97 -2.07
C GLU A 122 15.11 20.10 -2.59
N PRO A 123 13.94 20.16 -1.95
CA PRO A 123 12.76 19.45 -2.45
C PRO A 123 12.39 19.90 -3.86
N PHE A 124 11.95 18.96 -4.67
CA PHE A 124 11.45 19.28 -6.01
C PHE A 124 10.27 18.34 -6.33
N THR A 125 9.41 18.78 -7.25
CA THR A 125 8.23 18.02 -7.66
C THR A 125 8.37 17.62 -9.13
N ALA A 126 8.10 16.35 -9.42
CA ALA A 126 8.15 15.83 -10.78
C ALA A 126 7.18 14.66 -10.92
N ARG A 127 6.77 14.39 -12.16
CA ARG A 127 5.91 13.26 -12.46
C ARG A 127 6.74 12.00 -12.64
N VAL A 128 6.36 10.93 -11.95
CA VAL A 128 6.99 9.62 -12.08
C VAL A 128 6.45 8.95 -13.35
N VAL A 129 7.32 8.52 -14.24
CA VAL A 129 6.89 7.87 -15.48
C VAL A 129 7.26 6.40 -15.55
N ARG A 130 8.26 5.97 -14.79
CA ARG A 130 8.68 4.56 -14.76
C ARG A 130 9.49 4.27 -13.50
N VAL A 131 9.37 3.04 -13.00
CA VAL A 131 10.22 2.56 -11.90
C VAL A 131 10.81 1.22 -12.31
N THR A 132 12.13 1.15 -12.33
CA THR A 132 12.89 -0.05 -12.69
C THR A 132 13.92 -0.36 -11.60
N THR A 133 14.71 -1.42 -11.82
CA THR A 133 15.82 -1.72 -10.91
C THR A 133 16.89 -0.64 -10.88
N GLU A 134 16.94 0.21 -11.93
CA GLU A 134 17.88 1.33 -12.00
C GLU A 134 17.42 2.54 -11.20
N GLY A 135 16.14 2.63 -10.88
CA GLY A 135 15.59 3.72 -10.08
C GLY A 135 14.27 4.23 -10.59
N VAL A 136 13.97 5.47 -10.21
CA VAL A 136 12.70 6.15 -10.53
C VAL A 136 12.98 7.13 -11.67
N GLU A 137 12.33 6.92 -12.83
CA GLU A 137 12.46 7.80 -13.98
C GLU A 137 11.36 8.87 -13.94
N LEU A 138 11.76 10.10 -14.19
CA LEU A 138 10.89 11.26 -14.12
C LEU A 138 10.58 11.79 -15.53
N GLU A 139 9.48 12.51 -15.64
CA GLU A 139 9.03 13.08 -16.91
C GLU A 139 10.07 14.03 -17.53
N ASP A 140 10.90 14.68 -16.71
CA ASP A 140 11.95 15.60 -17.18
C ASP A 140 13.21 14.88 -17.68
N GLY A 141 13.23 13.56 -17.69
CA GLY A 141 14.35 12.75 -18.17
C GLY A 141 15.34 12.32 -17.11
N ARG A 142 15.20 12.79 -15.88
CA ARG A 142 16.08 12.35 -14.79
C ARG A 142 15.72 10.96 -14.32
N THR A 143 16.72 10.23 -13.84
CA THR A 143 16.52 8.95 -13.15
C THR A 143 17.15 9.06 -11.78
N LEU A 144 16.33 8.82 -10.74
CA LEU A 144 16.80 8.85 -9.36
C LEU A 144 17.13 7.42 -8.92
N ALA A 145 18.39 7.16 -8.64
CA ALA A 145 18.81 5.86 -8.14
C ALA A 145 18.35 5.65 -6.69
N ALA A 146 18.44 4.41 -6.21
CA ALA A 146 18.16 4.11 -4.81
C ALA A 146 19.05 5.00 -3.92
N GLY A 147 18.45 5.66 -2.94
CA GLY A 147 19.13 6.61 -2.09
C GLY A 147 19.05 8.06 -2.56
N GLU A 148 18.73 8.30 -3.82
CA GLU A 148 18.56 9.64 -4.36
C GLU A 148 17.11 10.13 -4.26
N THR A 149 16.16 9.21 -4.12
CA THR A 149 14.74 9.55 -4.05
C THR A 149 14.36 10.23 -2.75
N GLY A 150 15.05 9.90 -1.65
CA GLY A 150 14.64 10.32 -0.33
C GLY A 150 13.21 9.86 -0.02
N THR A 151 12.43 10.73 0.61
CA THR A 151 11.02 10.49 0.88
C THR A 151 10.18 11.20 -0.17
N GLY A 152 9.24 10.48 -0.79
CA GLY A 152 8.31 11.06 -1.74
C GLY A 152 6.96 11.32 -1.12
N GLN A 153 6.26 12.33 -1.64
CA GLN A 153 4.90 12.68 -1.22
C GLN A 153 4.08 12.95 -2.46
N VAL A 154 3.03 12.14 -2.67
CA VAL A 154 2.13 12.35 -3.82
C VAL A 154 1.41 13.68 -3.64
N GLN A 155 1.37 14.46 -4.72
CA GLN A 155 0.70 15.75 -4.75
C GLN A 155 -0.69 15.60 -5.31
N VAL A 156 -1.66 16.24 -4.69
CA VAL A 156 -3.04 16.24 -5.19
C VAL A 156 -3.12 17.15 -6.40
N GLU A 157 -3.63 16.62 -7.51
CA GLU A 157 -3.81 17.38 -8.74
C GLU A 157 -5.31 17.66 -8.91
N PHE A 158 -5.62 18.93 -9.10
CA PHE A 158 -7.00 19.34 -9.37
C PHE A 158 -7.17 19.47 -10.87
N ARG A 159 -8.09 18.70 -11.43
CA ARG A 159 -8.43 18.83 -12.85
C ARG A 159 -9.45 19.95 -13.01
N ARG A 160 -9.19 20.77 -13.99
CA ARG A 160 -10.13 21.83 -14.36
C ARG A 160 -11.06 21.33 -15.46
#